data_073583b44714120227627ec705ab79e6
#
_entry.id   073583b44714120227627ec705ab79e6
#
_cell.length_a   1.000
_cell.length_b   1.000
_cell.length_c   1.000
_cell.angle_alpha   90.00
_cell.angle_beta   90.00
_cell.angle_gamma   90.00
#
_symmetry.space_group_name_H-M   'P 1'
#
loop_
_entity.id
_entity.type
_entity.pdbx_description
1 polymer ?
#
loop_
_entity_poly.entity_id
_entity_poly.type
_entity_poly.pdbx_seq_one_letter_code
_entity_poly.pdbx_strand_id
1 'polypeptide(L)'
;MDYGKEFKKYATKHMGISSMKVDHYISSSIQTPQDMTRTVIEERQMPFREVDVFSRLMADRIIFLGTGIDDYIANVIQAQLLFLESSDAKRDIQIYINSPGGSVYAGLGIYDTMQYIAPDVATICTGMAASMGAVLMCAGAKGKRTEIGRASCRERV
;
A
#
# COMPACT_ATOMS: atom_id res chain seq x y z
N MET A 1 -9.27 -16.35 -23.94
CA MET A 1 -9.13 -15.38 -25.06
C MET A 1 -7.97 -14.47 -24.70
N ASP A 2 -6.99 -14.33 -25.60
CA ASP A 2 -5.82 -13.47 -25.35
C ASP A 2 -6.08 -12.09 -25.95
N TYR A 3 -6.72 -11.25 -25.14
CA TYR A 3 -7.11 -9.88 -25.52
C TYR A 3 -5.91 -9.01 -25.98
N GLY A 4 -4.71 -9.29 -25.51
CA GLY A 4 -3.50 -8.57 -25.94
C GLY A 4 -3.14 -8.82 -27.41
N LYS A 5 -3.26 -10.06 -27.86
CA LYS A 5 -3.00 -10.42 -29.26
C LYS A 5 -4.06 -9.87 -30.20
N GLU A 6 -5.32 -9.88 -29.80
CA GLU A 6 -6.42 -9.30 -30.59
C GLU A 6 -6.29 -7.77 -30.68
N PHE A 7 -5.99 -7.10 -29.58
CA PHE A 7 -5.73 -5.66 -29.58
C PHE A 7 -4.55 -5.31 -30.50
N LYS A 8 -3.44 -6.03 -30.42
CA LYS A 8 -2.28 -5.82 -31.30
C LYS A 8 -2.65 -5.99 -32.77
N LYS A 9 -3.41 -7.01 -33.11
CA LYS A 9 -3.86 -7.27 -34.49
C LYS A 9 -4.78 -6.16 -34.99
N TYR A 10 -5.68 -5.66 -34.15
CA TYR A 10 -6.57 -4.55 -34.50
C TYR A 10 -5.79 -3.25 -34.72
N ALA A 11 -4.94 -2.87 -33.76
CA ALA A 11 -4.16 -1.63 -33.82
C ALA A 11 -3.21 -1.59 -35.01
N THR A 12 -2.59 -2.71 -35.38
CA THR A 12 -1.67 -2.77 -36.53
C THR A 12 -2.39 -2.82 -37.85
N LYS A 13 -3.48 -3.60 -38.00
CA LYS A 13 -4.16 -3.80 -39.30
C LYS A 13 -5.17 -2.71 -39.64
N HIS A 14 -5.88 -2.17 -38.63
CA HIS A 14 -6.97 -1.22 -38.89
C HIS A 14 -6.59 0.22 -38.59
N MET A 15 -5.69 0.45 -37.62
CA MET A 15 -5.28 1.81 -37.23
C MET A 15 -3.89 2.18 -37.78
N GLY A 16 -3.19 1.28 -38.48
CA GLY A 16 -1.89 1.56 -39.09
C GLY A 16 -0.76 1.87 -38.09
N ILE A 17 -0.95 1.53 -36.80
CA ILE A 17 0.04 1.80 -35.77
C ILE A 17 1.17 0.76 -35.89
N SER A 18 2.42 1.22 -35.85
CA SER A 18 3.59 0.34 -35.88
C SER A 18 3.53 -0.69 -34.74
N SER A 19 3.79 -1.96 -35.07
CA SER A 19 3.80 -3.05 -34.08
C SER A 19 4.74 -2.79 -32.91
N MET A 20 5.90 -2.14 -33.13
CA MET A 20 6.83 -1.74 -32.08
C MET A 20 6.23 -0.76 -31.07
N LYS A 21 5.41 0.21 -31.54
CA LYS A 21 4.71 1.14 -30.64
C LYS A 21 3.65 0.45 -29.82
N VAL A 22 2.93 -0.50 -30.42
CA VAL A 22 1.92 -1.29 -29.71
C VAL A 22 2.58 -2.20 -28.68
N ASP A 23 3.69 -2.85 -29.02
CA ASP A 23 4.44 -3.70 -28.08
C ASP A 23 5.02 -2.89 -26.93
N HIS A 24 5.56 -1.70 -27.21
CA HIS A 24 6.04 -0.79 -26.16
C HIS A 24 4.91 -0.33 -25.22
N TYR A 25 3.73 -0.02 -25.79
CA TYR A 25 2.55 0.35 -24.99
C TYR A 25 2.06 -0.81 -24.12
N ILE A 26 1.97 -2.01 -24.69
CA ILE A 26 1.57 -3.21 -23.94
C ILE A 26 2.59 -3.51 -22.84
N SER A 27 3.89 -3.46 -23.12
CA SER A 27 4.93 -3.70 -22.10
C SER A 27 4.92 -2.64 -21.01
N SER A 28 4.68 -1.35 -21.33
CA SER A 28 4.58 -0.28 -20.34
C SER A 28 3.29 -0.33 -19.52
N SER A 29 2.19 -0.85 -20.07
CA SER A 29 0.92 -1.01 -19.35
C SER A 29 0.87 -2.27 -18.47
N ILE A 30 1.75 -3.25 -18.75
CA ILE A 30 1.92 -4.48 -17.94
C ILE A 30 2.96 -4.30 -16.82
N GLN A 31 3.71 -3.19 -16.83
CA GLN A 31 4.56 -2.86 -15.69
C GLN A 31 3.67 -2.59 -14.47
N THR A 32 3.38 -3.67 -13.78
CA THR A 32 2.77 -3.62 -12.45
C THR A 32 3.73 -2.89 -11.50
N PRO A 33 3.23 -2.20 -10.47
CA PRO A 33 4.07 -1.50 -9.48
C PRO A 33 5.13 -2.36 -8.77
N GLN A 34 5.20 -3.65 -9.05
CA GLN A 34 6.19 -4.60 -8.52
C GLN A 34 7.64 -4.21 -8.84
N ASP A 35 7.89 -3.46 -9.93
CA ASP A 35 9.24 -3.02 -10.29
C ASP A 35 9.71 -1.76 -9.55
N MET A 36 8.87 -1.15 -8.70
CA MET A 36 9.23 0.05 -7.94
C MET A 36 9.93 -0.24 -6.61
N THR A 37 9.88 -1.47 -6.14
CA THR A 37 10.52 -1.87 -4.89
C THR A 37 11.91 -2.42 -5.16
N ARG A 38 12.93 -1.56 -5.04
CA ARG A 38 14.32 -2.01 -5.12
C ARG A 38 14.66 -2.87 -3.90
N THR A 39 15.29 -3.99 -4.15
CA THR A 39 15.82 -4.88 -3.12
C THR A 39 16.91 -4.17 -2.34
N VAL A 40 16.88 -4.25 -1.02
CA VAL A 40 17.93 -3.75 -0.14
C VAL A 40 18.72 -4.93 0.38
N ILE A 41 20.05 -4.84 0.31
CA ILE A 41 20.96 -5.82 0.91
C ILE A 41 21.24 -5.37 2.34
N GLU A 42 20.79 -6.13 3.32
CA GLU A 42 21.04 -5.87 4.73
C GLU A 42 22.22 -6.72 5.23
N GLU A 43 23.33 -6.06 5.62
CA GLU A 43 24.44 -6.70 6.31
C GLU A 43 24.13 -6.86 7.81
N ARG A 44 23.42 -7.90 8.16
CA ARG A 44 23.40 -8.41 9.54
C ARG A 44 24.07 -9.78 9.53
N GLN A 45 24.87 -10.11 10.50
CA GLN A 45 25.67 -11.32 10.79
C GLN A 45 25.13 -12.70 10.29
N MET A 46 24.36 -12.73 9.23
CA MET A 46 23.77 -13.88 8.56
C MET A 46 24.00 -13.76 7.05
N PRO A 47 23.97 -14.85 6.27
CA PRO A 47 24.21 -14.82 4.84
C PRO A 47 23.28 -13.83 4.14
N PHE A 48 23.83 -13.02 3.24
CA PHE A 48 23.14 -12.00 2.46
C PHE A 48 21.77 -12.49 1.99
N ARG A 49 20.72 -11.81 2.41
CA ARG A 49 19.36 -12.11 2.01
C ARG A 49 18.79 -10.89 1.28
N GLU A 50 18.42 -11.07 0.04
CA GLU A 50 17.64 -10.07 -0.67
C GLU A 50 16.27 -9.97 -0.02
N VAL A 51 15.92 -8.79 0.49
CA VAL A 51 14.64 -8.50 1.10
C VAL A 51 14.04 -7.29 0.39
N ASP A 52 12.79 -7.41 -0.02
CA ASP A 52 12.03 -6.30 -0.56
C ASP A 52 11.83 -5.19 0.50
N VAL A 53 11.82 -3.93 0.05
CA VAL A 53 11.76 -2.76 0.95
C VAL A 53 10.52 -2.77 1.84
N PHE A 54 9.35 -3.18 1.34
CA PHE A 54 8.14 -3.26 2.17
C PHE A 54 8.23 -4.36 3.22
N SER A 55 8.81 -5.50 2.85
CA SER A 55 9.08 -6.59 3.80
C SER A 55 10.08 -6.15 4.87
N ARG A 56 11.06 -5.33 4.50
CA ARG A 56 12.01 -4.78 5.46
C ARG A 56 11.36 -3.77 6.42
N LEU A 57 10.51 -2.89 5.90
CA LEU A 57 9.73 -1.98 6.73
C LEU A 57 8.80 -2.74 7.68
N MET A 58 8.14 -3.78 7.20
CA MET A 58 7.27 -4.63 8.02
C MET A 58 8.03 -5.32 9.16
N ALA A 59 9.31 -5.70 8.96
CA ALA A 59 10.15 -6.21 10.04
C ALA A 59 10.37 -5.17 11.16
N ASP A 60 10.35 -3.88 10.83
CA ASP A 60 10.37 -2.79 11.81
C ASP A 60 8.95 -2.35 12.25
N ARG A 61 7.93 -3.15 11.92
CA ARG A 61 6.51 -2.94 12.26
C ARG A 61 5.90 -1.70 11.59
N ILE A 62 6.37 -1.38 10.40
CA ILE A 62 5.89 -0.26 9.60
C ILE A 62 5.09 -0.80 8.41
N ILE A 63 3.85 -0.35 8.29
CA ILE A 63 2.96 -0.59 7.16
C ILE A 63 2.83 0.72 6.37
N PHE A 64 2.86 0.64 5.05
CA PHE A 64 2.74 1.80 4.18
C PHE A 64 1.48 1.72 3.31
N LEU A 65 0.50 2.61 3.57
CA LEU A 65 -0.70 2.80 2.76
C LEU A 65 -0.51 4.02 1.86
N GLY A 66 0.10 3.81 0.69
CA GLY A 66 0.45 4.87 -0.27
C GLY A 66 -0.44 4.92 -1.51
N THR A 67 -1.62 4.35 -1.48
CA THR A 67 -2.52 4.23 -2.64
C THR A 67 -3.99 4.33 -2.25
N GLY A 68 -4.88 4.25 -3.24
CA GLY A 68 -6.32 4.11 -3.00
C GLY A 68 -6.66 2.81 -2.27
N ILE A 69 -7.75 2.85 -1.50
CA ILE A 69 -8.24 1.71 -0.71
C ILE A 69 -9.22 0.92 -1.54
N ASP A 70 -8.86 -0.30 -1.87
CA ASP A 70 -9.69 -1.33 -2.49
C ASP A 70 -9.67 -2.62 -1.67
N ASP A 71 -10.39 -3.63 -2.10
CA ASP A 71 -10.49 -4.91 -1.39
C ASP A 71 -9.14 -5.63 -1.31
N TYR A 72 -8.31 -5.52 -2.36
CA TYR A 72 -6.99 -6.14 -2.38
C TYR A 72 -6.05 -5.51 -1.34
N ILE A 73 -5.94 -4.19 -1.37
CA ILE A 73 -5.10 -3.42 -0.43
C ILE A 73 -5.59 -3.63 1.01
N ALA A 74 -6.90 -3.64 1.22
CA ALA A 74 -7.47 -3.87 2.55
C ALA A 74 -7.09 -5.26 3.09
N ASN A 75 -7.22 -6.30 2.28
CA ASN A 75 -6.84 -7.66 2.67
C ASN A 75 -5.35 -7.77 3.00
N VAL A 76 -4.48 -7.12 2.21
CA VAL A 76 -3.04 -7.10 2.47
C VAL A 76 -2.73 -6.42 3.81
N ILE A 77 -3.30 -5.24 4.08
CA ILE A 77 -3.06 -4.51 5.34
C ILE A 77 -3.60 -5.28 6.54
N GLN A 78 -4.80 -5.84 6.45
CA GLN A 78 -5.36 -6.67 7.51
C GLN A 78 -4.46 -7.88 7.82
N ALA A 79 -4.00 -8.58 6.79
CA ALA A 79 -3.08 -9.72 6.96
C ALA A 79 -1.75 -9.28 7.62
N GLN A 80 -1.20 -8.13 7.24
CA GLN A 80 0.00 -7.57 7.85
C GLN A 80 -0.21 -7.20 9.32
N LEU A 81 -1.34 -6.58 9.67
CA LEU A 81 -1.69 -6.25 11.05
C LEU A 81 -1.77 -7.49 11.92
N LEU A 82 -2.50 -8.52 11.48
CA LEU A 82 -2.62 -9.79 12.20
C LEU A 82 -1.28 -10.52 12.33
N PHE A 83 -0.45 -10.50 11.29
CA PHE A 83 0.90 -11.07 11.34
C PHE A 83 1.78 -10.35 12.37
N LEU A 84 1.75 -9.02 12.39
CA LEU A 84 2.54 -8.25 13.34
C LEU A 84 2.07 -8.44 14.78
N GLU A 85 0.77 -8.56 15.01
CA GLU A 85 0.23 -8.94 16.33
C GLU A 85 0.74 -10.32 16.77
N SER A 86 0.65 -11.32 15.88
CA SER A 86 1.12 -12.68 16.18
C SER A 86 2.62 -12.74 16.48
N SER A 87 3.41 -11.84 15.90
CA SER A 87 4.87 -11.78 16.11
C SER A 87 5.24 -11.12 17.44
N ASP A 88 4.54 -10.06 17.84
CA ASP A 88 4.72 -9.36 19.13
C ASP A 88 3.49 -8.50 19.45
N ALA A 89 2.69 -8.96 20.39
CA ALA A 89 1.46 -8.27 20.79
C ALA A 89 1.67 -7.04 21.70
N LYS A 90 2.91 -6.73 22.10
CA LYS A 90 3.21 -5.63 23.04
C LYS A 90 3.77 -4.38 22.37
N ARG A 91 4.37 -4.54 21.19
CA ARG A 91 5.00 -3.42 20.48
C ARG A 91 4.00 -2.76 19.53
N ASP A 92 4.02 -1.46 19.48
CA ASP A 92 3.21 -0.66 18.56
C ASP A 92 3.44 -1.01 17.10
N ILE A 93 2.42 -0.81 16.29
CA ILE A 93 2.47 -0.89 14.83
C ILE A 93 2.33 0.53 14.29
N GLN A 94 3.09 0.90 13.26
CA GLN A 94 3.02 2.19 12.62
C GLN A 94 2.43 2.06 11.22
N ILE A 95 1.40 2.84 10.91
CA ILE A 95 0.83 2.92 9.56
C ILE A 95 1.11 4.31 8.99
N TYR A 96 1.91 4.37 7.93
CA TYR A 96 2.13 5.57 7.15
C TYR A 96 1.04 5.69 6.09
N ILE A 97 0.32 6.81 6.08
CA ILE A 97 -0.85 7.01 5.23
C ILE A 97 -0.58 8.15 4.25
N ASN A 98 -0.66 7.83 2.95
CA ASN A 98 -0.71 8.79 1.85
C ASN A 98 -1.77 8.30 0.85
N SER A 99 -3.04 8.52 1.16
CA SER A 99 -4.16 7.91 0.44
C SER A 99 -5.29 8.90 0.16
N PRO A 100 -5.84 8.90 -1.06
CA PRO A 100 -7.07 9.64 -1.38
C PRO A 100 -8.32 9.00 -0.76
N GLY A 101 -8.19 7.86 -0.08
CA GLY A 101 -9.31 7.03 0.36
C GLY A 101 -9.71 5.99 -0.68
N GLY A 102 -10.97 5.57 -0.70
CA GLY A 102 -11.48 4.57 -1.62
C GLY A 102 -12.71 3.84 -1.07
N SER A 103 -12.78 2.53 -1.25
CA SER A 103 -13.92 1.71 -0.82
C SER A 103 -14.13 1.81 0.70
N VAL A 104 -15.34 2.20 1.09
CA VAL A 104 -15.72 2.31 2.50
C VAL A 104 -15.72 0.95 3.18
N TYR A 105 -16.28 -0.07 2.53
CA TYR A 105 -16.33 -1.42 3.10
C TYR A 105 -14.94 -2.02 3.32
N ALA A 106 -14.06 -1.86 2.32
CA ALA A 106 -12.68 -2.29 2.42
C ALA A 106 -11.94 -1.57 3.56
N GLY A 107 -12.12 -0.26 3.66
CA GLY A 107 -11.53 0.54 4.72
C GLY A 107 -12.06 0.24 6.12
N LEU A 108 -13.36 -0.08 6.25
CA LEU A 108 -13.93 -0.53 7.53
C LEU A 108 -13.29 -1.86 8.00
N GLY A 109 -12.97 -2.78 7.08
CA GLY A 109 -12.24 -3.99 7.44
C GLY A 109 -10.86 -3.70 8.03
N ILE A 110 -10.13 -2.72 7.48
CA ILE A 110 -8.85 -2.26 8.07
C ILE A 110 -9.10 -1.63 9.45
N TYR A 111 -10.11 -0.74 9.55
CA TYR A 111 -10.47 -0.08 10.79
C TYR A 111 -10.78 -1.09 11.90
N ASP A 112 -11.65 -2.06 11.63
CA ASP A 112 -12.04 -3.08 12.60
C ASP A 112 -10.83 -3.92 13.05
N THR A 113 -9.94 -4.26 12.11
CA THR A 113 -8.71 -4.97 12.44
C THR A 113 -7.80 -4.14 13.34
N MET A 114 -7.64 -2.82 13.06
CA MET A 114 -6.86 -1.91 13.91
C MET A 114 -7.42 -1.83 15.34
N GLN A 115 -8.74 -1.91 15.50
CA GLN A 115 -9.38 -1.88 16.83
C GLN A 115 -9.36 -3.24 17.54
N TYR A 116 -9.28 -4.33 16.77
CA TYR A 116 -9.33 -5.69 17.31
C TYR A 116 -7.98 -6.16 17.87
N ILE A 117 -6.88 -5.81 17.21
CA ILE A 117 -5.53 -6.26 17.60
C ILE A 117 -5.07 -5.66 18.94
N ALA A 118 -4.28 -6.40 19.70
CA ALA A 118 -3.78 -5.97 21.00
C ALA A 118 -2.73 -4.82 20.94
N PRO A 119 -1.82 -4.75 19.94
CA PRO A 119 -0.88 -3.64 19.81
C PRO A 119 -1.58 -2.31 19.52
N ASP A 120 -1.10 -1.22 20.08
CA ASP A 120 -1.51 0.10 19.65
C ASP A 120 -1.06 0.39 18.23
N VAL A 121 -1.97 0.93 17.42
CA VAL A 121 -1.67 1.33 16.03
C VAL A 121 -1.45 2.84 15.99
N ALA A 122 -0.22 3.25 15.74
CA ALA A 122 0.13 4.64 15.48
C ALA A 122 -0.11 4.96 13.99
N THR A 123 -0.75 6.08 13.69
CA THR A 123 -1.01 6.53 12.32
C THR A 123 -0.25 7.82 12.01
N ILE A 124 0.45 7.83 10.88
CA ILE A 124 1.28 8.95 10.43
C ILE A 124 0.85 9.36 9.03
N CYS A 125 0.27 10.55 8.88
CA CYS A 125 -0.08 11.07 7.56
C CYS A 125 1.14 11.72 6.90
N THR A 126 1.50 11.22 5.70
CA THR A 126 2.60 11.74 4.87
C THR A 126 2.05 12.18 3.53
N GLY A 127 1.63 13.43 3.42
CA GLY A 127 1.07 13.99 2.18
C GLY A 127 -0.44 14.15 2.26
N MET A 128 -1.23 13.09 2.08
CA MET A 128 -2.69 13.18 2.07
C MET A 128 -3.35 12.00 2.80
N ALA A 129 -4.35 12.32 3.60
CA ALA A 129 -5.30 11.35 4.12
C ALA A 129 -6.72 11.88 3.90
N ALA A 130 -7.37 11.45 2.81
CA ALA A 130 -8.69 11.94 2.41
C ALA A 130 -9.75 10.84 2.46
N SER A 131 -11.03 11.24 2.63
CA SER A 131 -12.17 10.30 2.65
C SER A 131 -11.92 9.13 3.62
N MET A 132 -12.00 7.89 3.18
CA MET A 132 -11.73 6.71 4.02
C MET A 132 -10.30 6.69 4.59
N GLY A 133 -9.32 7.30 3.90
CA GLY A 133 -7.97 7.50 4.44
C GLY A 133 -7.94 8.39 5.69
N ALA A 134 -8.81 9.42 5.75
CA ALA A 134 -8.94 10.26 6.95
C ALA A 134 -9.56 9.47 8.12
N VAL A 135 -10.52 8.60 7.86
CA VAL A 135 -11.10 7.72 8.88
C VAL A 135 -10.02 6.82 9.48
N LEU A 136 -9.21 6.17 8.64
CA LEU A 136 -8.11 5.33 9.11
C LEU A 136 -7.04 6.14 9.87
N MET A 137 -6.77 7.37 9.45
CA MET A 137 -5.87 8.27 10.19
C MET A 137 -6.40 8.53 11.60
N CYS A 138 -7.71 8.81 11.73
CA CYS A 138 -8.36 9.05 13.01
C CYS A 138 -8.52 7.78 13.86
N ALA A 139 -8.48 6.60 13.25
CA ALA A 139 -8.57 5.31 13.94
C ALA A 139 -7.33 4.93 14.75
N GLY A 140 -6.21 5.62 14.55
CA GLY A 140 -4.98 5.41 15.33
C GLY A 140 -5.19 5.62 16.83
N ALA A 141 -4.36 4.99 17.64
CA ALA A 141 -4.41 5.07 19.09
C ALA A 141 -4.28 6.51 19.59
N LYS A 142 -4.95 6.81 20.69
CA LYS A 142 -4.95 8.16 21.29
C LYS A 142 -3.52 8.63 21.62
N GLY A 143 -3.15 9.80 21.11
CA GLY A 143 -1.81 10.37 21.29
C GLY A 143 -0.74 9.82 20.36
N LYS A 144 -1.08 8.86 19.48
CA LYS A 144 -0.16 8.24 18.51
C LYS A 144 -0.56 8.56 17.06
N ARG A 145 -1.34 9.62 16.85
CA ARG A 145 -1.74 10.14 15.55
C ARG A 145 -0.88 11.34 15.20
N THR A 146 -0.16 11.29 14.09
CA THR A 146 0.79 12.34 13.70
C THR A 146 0.56 12.71 12.25
N GLU A 147 0.61 14.00 11.95
CA GLU A 147 0.56 14.57 10.62
C GLU A 147 1.90 15.25 10.34
N ILE A 148 2.54 14.88 9.21
CA ILE A 148 3.80 15.47 8.78
C ILE A 148 3.51 16.40 7.59
N GLY A 149 3.77 17.70 7.78
CA GLY A 149 3.62 18.70 6.73
C GLY A 149 2.21 19.29 6.61
N ARG A 150 1.85 19.72 5.39
CA ARG A 150 0.55 20.33 5.09
C ARG A 150 -0.46 19.26 4.65
N ALA A 151 -0.85 18.36 5.50
CA ALA A 151 -1.95 17.49 5.17
C ALA A 151 -3.23 18.31 5.01
N SER A 152 -3.95 18.10 3.92
CA SER A 152 -5.18 18.84 3.61
C SER A 152 -6.38 18.39 4.47
N CYS A 153 -6.19 17.49 5.40
CA CYS A 153 -7.21 17.07 6.36
C CYS A 153 -7.06 17.87 7.67
N ARG A 154 -7.62 19.08 7.67
CA ARG A 154 -7.94 19.78 8.92
C ARG A 154 -9.22 19.20 9.50
N GLU A 155 -9.17 18.08 10.15
CA GLU A 155 -10.10 17.80 11.22
C GLU A 155 -9.35 17.96 12.53
N ARG A 156 -9.69 19.06 13.23
CA ARG A 156 -9.29 19.23 14.62
C ARG A 156 -10.11 18.23 15.43
N VAL A 157 -9.46 17.26 15.98
CA VAL A 157 -10.00 16.45 17.06
C VAL A 157 -9.55 17.04 18.38
#